data_b00c3d37a7c64ec03e1d3453bee2f9fd
#
_entry.id   b00c3d37a7c64ec03e1d3453bee2f9fd
#
_cell.length_a   1.000
_cell.length_b   1.000
_cell.length_c   1.000
_cell.angle_alpha   90.00
_cell.angle_beta   90.00
_cell.angle_gamma   90.00
#
_symmetry.space_group_name_H-M   'P 1'
#
loop_
_entity.id
_entity.type
_entity.pdbx_description
1 polymer ?
#
loop_
_entity_poly.entity_id
_entity_poly.type
_entity_poly.pdbx_seq_one_letter_code
_entity_poly.pdbx_strand_id
1 'polypeptide(L)'
;MARRTLLTLFACLALITPMIADSGEASPPGIVFHVDSDQKMNRILRQIARHQAGNPTVPARVILIAEGVRPAMEGAVDANGGDYSAQMEQLLMSGVRIFACENTLTSFNLSSEDLALGIETVPSGVAELGRLQVKEGWGYIKL
;
A
#
# COMPACT_ATOMS: atom_id res chain seq x y z
N MET A 1 -62.36 -27.14 49.10
CA MET A 1 -61.57 -25.93 48.86
C MET A 1 -60.27 -26.36 48.15
N ALA A 2 -60.21 -26.27 46.85
CA ALA A 2 -59.06 -26.71 46.04
C ALA A 2 -58.29 -25.47 45.61
N ARG A 3 -57.06 -25.31 46.07
CA ARG A 3 -56.11 -24.28 45.62
C ARG A 3 -55.42 -24.79 44.36
N ARG A 4 -55.71 -24.16 43.21
CA ARG A 4 -54.97 -24.35 41.96
C ARG A 4 -53.71 -23.49 41.99
N THR A 5 -52.54 -24.14 42.02
CA THR A 5 -51.26 -23.49 41.85
C THR A 5 -50.97 -23.38 40.38
N LEU A 6 -50.90 -22.15 39.87
CA LEU A 6 -50.53 -21.85 38.47
C LEU A 6 -49.00 -21.80 38.36
N LEU A 7 -48.42 -22.77 37.66
CA LEU A 7 -47.00 -22.80 37.33
C LEU A 7 -46.76 -21.97 36.06
N THR A 8 -46.19 -20.78 36.22
CA THR A 8 -45.75 -19.94 35.08
C THR A 8 -44.38 -20.41 34.62
N LEU A 9 -44.35 -21.02 33.41
CA LEU A 9 -43.13 -21.38 32.72
C LEU A 9 -42.56 -20.12 32.09
N PHE A 10 -41.40 -19.64 32.60
CA PHE A 10 -40.63 -18.57 31.98
C PHE A 10 -39.76 -19.22 30.88
N ALA A 11 -40.14 -19.05 29.62
CA ALA A 11 -39.33 -19.41 28.48
C ALA A 11 -38.24 -18.35 28.26
N CYS A 12 -36.99 -18.66 28.65
CA CYS A 12 -35.82 -17.86 28.30
C CYS A 12 -35.52 -18.00 26.81
N LEU A 13 -35.96 -17.04 26.01
CA LEU A 13 -35.59 -16.93 24.60
C LEU A 13 -34.15 -16.36 24.51
N ALA A 14 -33.17 -17.22 24.39
CA ALA A 14 -31.77 -16.82 24.16
C ALA A 14 -31.67 -16.24 22.75
N LEU A 15 -31.53 -14.91 22.65
CA LEU A 15 -31.19 -14.19 21.44
C LEU A 15 -29.75 -14.56 21.06
N ILE A 16 -29.58 -15.52 20.14
CA ILE A 16 -28.30 -15.81 19.49
C ILE A 16 -28.09 -14.69 18.48
N THR A 17 -27.35 -13.64 18.85
CA THR A 17 -26.83 -12.66 17.89
C THR A 17 -25.76 -13.36 17.05
N PRO A 18 -25.89 -13.42 15.71
CA PRO A 18 -24.81 -13.89 14.88
C PRO A 18 -23.63 -12.89 15.03
N MET A 19 -22.53 -13.35 15.58
CA MET A 19 -21.27 -12.65 15.55
C MET A 19 -20.81 -12.67 14.09
N ILE A 20 -21.04 -11.57 13.36
CA ILE A 20 -20.46 -11.36 12.04
C ILE A 20 -18.96 -11.25 12.30
N ALA A 21 -18.23 -12.34 12.11
CA ALA A 21 -16.79 -12.29 11.99
C ALA A 21 -16.51 -11.42 10.75
N ASP A 22 -15.97 -10.23 10.99
CA ASP A 22 -15.35 -9.42 9.95
C ASP A 22 -14.17 -10.26 9.41
N SER A 23 -14.47 -11.04 8.38
CA SER A 23 -13.45 -11.68 7.57
C SER A 23 -12.80 -10.54 6.77
N GLY A 24 -11.84 -9.86 7.40
CA GLY A 24 -10.94 -8.96 6.72
C GLY A 24 -10.31 -9.75 5.57
N GLU A 25 -10.93 -9.66 4.41
CA GLU A 25 -10.46 -10.31 3.19
C GLU A 25 -9.07 -9.77 2.90
N ALA A 26 -8.06 -10.59 3.21
CA ALA A 26 -6.68 -10.26 2.95
C ALA A 26 -6.59 -9.94 1.45
N SER A 27 -6.16 -8.73 1.10
CA SER A 27 -5.95 -8.36 -0.29
C SER A 27 -5.08 -9.42 -0.96
N PRO A 28 -5.39 -9.82 -2.20
CA PRO A 28 -4.60 -10.84 -2.88
C PRO A 28 -3.11 -10.41 -2.91
N PRO A 29 -2.18 -11.36 -2.79
CA PRO A 29 -0.77 -11.04 -2.87
C PRO A 29 -0.44 -10.41 -4.22
N GLY A 30 0.41 -9.40 -4.21
CA GLY A 30 0.83 -8.65 -5.37
C GLY A 30 2.34 -8.66 -5.55
N ILE A 31 2.83 -7.68 -6.28
CA ILE A 31 4.28 -7.43 -6.46
C ILE A 31 4.65 -6.13 -5.76
N VAL A 32 5.73 -6.16 -4.96
CA VAL A 32 6.35 -4.96 -4.43
C VAL A 32 7.68 -4.67 -5.14
N PHE A 33 7.78 -3.48 -5.71
CA PHE A 33 9.00 -2.95 -6.30
C PHE A 33 9.76 -2.14 -5.26
N HIS A 34 11.02 -2.50 -5.03
CA HIS A 34 11.93 -1.75 -4.18
C HIS A 34 12.83 -0.86 -5.05
N VAL A 35 12.80 0.44 -4.80
CA VAL A 35 13.60 1.43 -5.50
C VAL A 35 14.40 2.22 -4.47
N ASP A 36 15.73 2.08 -4.47
CA ASP A 36 16.65 2.73 -3.54
C ASP A 36 17.61 3.71 -4.22
N SER A 37 17.46 3.93 -5.52
CA SER A 37 18.29 4.84 -6.29
C SER A 37 17.45 5.68 -7.25
N ASP A 38 17.85 6.93 -7.45
CA ASP A 38 17.29 7.82 -8.47
C ASP A 38 17.92 7.60 -9.87
N GLN A 39 19.01 6.86 -9.91
CA GLN A 39 19.67 6.55 -11.17
C GLN A 39 18.76 5.75 -12.10
N LYS A 40 18.65 6.20 -13.35
CA LYS A 40 17.81 5.56 -14.37
C LYS A 40 16.31 5.51 -14.01
N MET A 41 15.83 6.42 -13.17
CA MET A 41 14.44 6.43 -12.69
C MET A 41 13.44 6.33 -13.84
N ASN A 42 13.62 7.05 -14.95
CA ASN A 42 12.76 6.93 -16.14
C ASN A 42 12.68 5.50 -16.70
N ARG A 43 13.77 4.74 -16.61
CA ARG A 43 13.77 3.32 -17.01
C ARG A 43 12.99 2.48 -16.00
N ILE A 44 13.17 2.74 -14.71
CA ILE A 44 12.48 2.06 -13.61
C ILE A 44 10.97 2.26 -13.75
N LEU A 45 10.50 3.48 -13.89
CA LEU A 45 9.08 3.80 -14.04
C LEU A 45 8.46 3.09 -15.26
N ARG A 46 9.17 3.06 -16.39
CA ARG A 46 8.74 2.30 -17.58
C ARG A 46 8.70 0.79 -17.34
N GLN A 47 9.60 0.22 -16.54
CA GLN A 47 9.58 -1.21 -16.21
C GLN A 47 8.36 -1.55 -15.36
N ILE A 48 8.04 -0.73 -14.37
CA ILE A 48 6.83 -0.88 -13.54
C ILE A 48 5.57 -0.76 -14.41
N ALA A 49 5.50 0.24 -15.30
CA ALA A 49 4.38 0.40 -16.22
C ALA A 49 4.17 -0.82 -17.14
N ARG A 50 5.26 -1.40 -17.65
CA ARG A 50 5.18 -2.62 -18.47
C ARG A 50 4.71 -3.83 -17.68
N HIS A 51 5.17 -3.95 -16.43
CA HIS A 51 4.67 -5.01 -15.54
C HIS A 51 3.16 -4.87 -15.33
N GLN A 52 2.70 -3.66 -14.99
CA GLN A 52 1.28 -3.40 -14.72
C GLN A 52 0.42 -3.64 -15.96
N ALA A 53 0.88 -3.22 -17.13
CA ALA A 53 0.18 -3.46 -18.39
C ALA A 53 0.06 -4.96 -18.73
N GLY A 54 1.08 -5.76 -18.41
CA GLY A 54 1.07 -7.21 -18.61
C GLY A 54 0.30 -7.99 -17.54
N ASN A 55 0.07 -7.40 -16.39
CA ASN A 55 -0.56 -8.02 -15.22
C ASN A 55 -1.56 -7.07 -14.54
N PRO A 56 -2.61 -6.62 -15.24
CA PRO A 56 -3.47 -5.54 -14.76
C PRO A 56 -4.29 -5.88 -13.50
N THR A 57 -4.44 -7.16 -13.20
CA THR A 57 -5.18 -7.65 -12.02
C THR A 57 -4.28 -7.95 -10.81
N VAL A 58 -2.95 -7.91 -10.99
CA VAL A 58 -1.99 -8.14 -9.91
C VAL A 58 -1.71 -6.82 -9.20
N PRO A 59 -2.01 -6.70 -7.89
CA PRO A 59 -1.70 -5.49 -7.14
C PRO A 59 -0.20 -5.17 -7.20
N ALA A 60 0.15 -3.91 -7.44
CA ALA A 60 1.53 -3.46 -7.49
C ALA A 60 1.76 -2.30 -6.50
N ARG A 61 2.84 -2.40 -5.74
CA ARG A 61 3.32 -1.34 -4.85
C ARG A 61 4.77 -0.99 -5.18
N VAL A 62 5.10 0.28 -5.07
CA VAL A 62 6.46 0.79 -5.19
C VAL A 62 6.85 1.36 -3.84
N ILE A 63 7.95 0.91 -3.28
CA ILE A 63 8.52 1.45 -2.05
C ILE A 63 9.82 2.15 -2.39
N LEU A 64 9.82 3.47 -2.20
CA LEU A 64 10.95 4.35 -2.45
C LEU A 64 11.75 4.53 -1.16
N ILE A 65 13.04 4.21 -1.19
CA ILE A 65 13.96 4.32 -0.05
C ILE A 65 15.24 5.02 -0.51
N ALA A 66 15.99 5.59 0.37
CA ALA A 66 17.24 6.28 0.06
C ALA A 66 17.05 7.29 -1.09
N GLU A 67 17.97 7.39 -2.03
CA GLU A 67 17.91 8.32 -3.16
C GLU A 67 16.67 8.12 -4.05
N GLY A 68 16.06 6.93 -4.00
CA GLY A 68 14.82 6.63 -4.72
C GLY A 68 13.63 7.52 -4.35
N VAL A 69 13.65 8.23 -3.20
CA VAL A 69 12.59 9.18 -2.82
C VAL A 69 12.68 10.51 -3.58
N ARG A 70 13.87 10.91 -4.07
CA ARG A 70 14.09 12.23 -4.67
C ARG A 70 13.23 12.50 -5.91
N PRO A 71 13.07 11.55 -6.85
CA PRO A 71 12.18 11.71 -7.99
C PRO A 71 10.69 11.82 -7.64
N ALA A 72 10.32 11.44 -6.42
CA ALA A 72 8.94 11.53 -5.95
C ALA A 72 8.57 12.91 -5.36
N MET A 73 9.54 13.82 -5.24
CA MET A 73 9.27 15.16 -4.77
C MET A 73 8.59 15.98 -5.86
N GLU A 74 7.70 16.89 -5.47
CA GLU A 74 7.03 17.79 -6.39
C GLU A 74 8.06 18.64 -7.18
N GLY A 75 7.87 18.73 -8.50
CA GLY A 75 8.78 19.47 -9.37
C GLY A 75 10.12 18.79 -9.66
N ALA A 76 10.31 17.53 -9.23
CA ALA A 76 11.52 16.77 -9.54
C ALA A 76 11.61 16.46 -11.03
N VAL A 77 12.77 16.75 -11.63
CA VAL A 77 13.02 16.55 -13.07
C VAL A 77 14.25 15.66 -13.31
N ASP A 78 14.26 15.00 -14.45
CA ASP A 78 15.41 14.23 -14.92
C ASP A 78 16.53 15.13 -15.47
N ALA A 79 17.65 14.55 -15.86
CA ALA A 79 18.80 15.25 -16.40
C ALA A 79 18.50 16.06 -17.71
N ASN A 80 17.38 15.75 -18.38
CA ASN A 80 16.94 16.43 -19.60
C ASN A 80 15.79 17.43 -19.33
N GLY A 81 15.42 17.65 -18.07
CA GLY A 81 14.31 18.51 -17.65
C GLY A 81 12.93 17.85 -17.78
N GLY A 82 12.86 16.53 -17.98
CA GLY A 82 11.60 15.78 -18.00
C GLY A 82 11.04 15.58 -16.58
N ASP A 83 9.76 15.84 -16.40
CA ASP A 83 9.07 15.75 -15.14
C ASP A 83 8.78 14.28 -14.77
N TYR A 84 9.22 13.85 -13.57
CA TYR A 84 8.93 12.52 -13.06
C TYR A 84 7.48 12.38 -12.59
N SER A 85 6.84 13.45 -12.15
CA SER A 85 5.48 13.42 -11.61
C SER A 85 4.47 12.90 -12.64
N ALA A 86 4.60 13.30 -13.90
CA ALA A 86 3.72 12.84 -14.99
C ALA A 86 3.79 11.31 -15.21
N GLN A 87 4.97 10.71 -15.09
CA GLN A 87 5.13 9.25 -15.22
C GLN A 87 4.59 8.52 -13.97
N MET A 88 4.79 9.08 -12.77
CA MET A 88 4.26 8.52 -11.53
C MET A 88 2.73 8.61 -11.49
N GLU A 89 2.15 9.72 -11.93
CA GLU A 89 0.71 9.89 -12.07
C GLU A 89 0.09 8.82 -12.99
N GLN A 90 0.72 8.53 -14.12
CA GLN A 90 0.27 7.44 -15.00
C GLN A 90 0.28 6.07 -14.30
N LEU A 91 1.29 5.80 -13.47
CA LEU A 91 1.34 4.57 -12.66
C LEU A 91 0.22 4.54 -11.64
N LEU A 92 -0.02 5.64 -10.91
CA LEU A 92 -1.12 5.76 -9.94
C LEU A 92 -2.48 5.54 -10.62
N MET A 93 -2.71 6.14 -11.79
CA MET A 93 -3.92 5.93 -12.58
C MET A 93 -4.10 4.48 -13.06
N SER A 94 -3.01 3.75 -13.25
CA SER A 94 -3.05 2.31 -13.59
C SER A 94 -3.26 1.39 -12.39
N GLY A 95 -3.43 1.94 -11.18
CA GLY A 95 -3.67 1.20 -9.95
C GLY A 95 -2.40 0.80 -9.17
N VAL A 96 -1.23 1.26 -9.61
CA VAL A 96 0.01 1.11 -8.84
C VAL A 96 -0.02 2.07 -7.65
N ARG A 97 0.34 1.62 -6.46
CA ARG A 97 0.49 2.49 -5.29
C ARG A 97 1.97 2.78 -5.04
N ILE A 98 2.30 4.04 -4.80
CA ILE A 98 3.69 4.50 -4.60
C ILE A 98 3.83 5.05 -3.18
N PHE A 99 4.84 4.56 -2.45
CA PHE A 99 5.10 4.94 -1.07
C PHE A 99 6.54 5.43 -0.90
N ALA A 100 6.70 6.55 -0.23
CA ALA A 100 8.00 7.08 0.21
C ALA A 100 8.27 6.69 1.67
N CYS A 101 9.51 6.33 1.98
CA CYS A 101 9.95 5.99 3.33
C CYS A 101 10.12 7.26 4.18
N GLU A 102 9.34 7.43 5.25
CA GLU A 102 9.41 8.59 6.16
C GLU A 102 10.78 8.72 6.83
N ASN A 103 11.39 7.60 7.24
CA ASN A 103 12.76 7.62 7.79
C ASN A 103 13.76 8.19 6.79
N THR A 104 13.60 7.90 5.49
CA THR A 104 14.44 8.47 4.44
C THR A 104 14.16 9.96 4.25
N LEU A 105 12.88 10.36 4.16
CA LEU A 105 12.52 11.78 4.05
C LEU A 105 13.14 12.58 5.20
N THR A 106 12.96 12.11 6.43
CA THR A 106 13.55 12.75 7.62
C THR A 106 15.08 12.86 7.53
N SER A 107 15.76 11.78 7.12
CA SER A 107 17.23 11.78 7.04
C SER A 107 17.78 12.73 5.96
N PHE A 108 16.96 13.03 4.95
CA PHE A 108 17.30 13.97 3.87
C PHE A 108 16.76 15.38 4.11
N ASN A 109 16.13 15.65 5.26
CA ASN A 109 15.44 16.90 5.57
C ASN A 109 14.37 17.27 4.52
N LEU A 110 13.66 16.26 4.01
CA LEU A 110 12.53 16.40 3.09
C LEU A 110 11.22 16.27 3.88
N SER A 111 10.18 16.97 3.43
CA SER A 111 8.83 16.85 4.00
C SER A 111 7.97 15.90 3.16
N SER A 112 7.09 15.16 3.83
CA SER A 112 6.03 14.41 3.14
C SER A 112 5.02 15.31 2.43
N GLU A 113 4.93 16.59 2.83
CA GLU A 113 4.07 17.59 2.18
C GLU A 113 4.60 18.04 0.82
N ASP A 114 5.90 17.82 0.57
CA ASP A 114 6.56 18.14 -0.70
C ASP A 114 6.53 16.97 -1.70
N LEU A 115 5.85 15.87 -1.39
CA LEU A 115 5.69 14.75 -2.31
C LEU A 115 4.70 15.09 -3.43
N ALA A 116 4.97 14.58 -4.62
CA ALA A 116 4.04 14.69 -5.74
C ALA A 116 2.69 14.05 -5.41
N LEU A 117 1.63 14.59 -6.00
CA LEU A 117 0.24 14.21 -5.70
C LEU A 117 0.00 12.69 -5.84
N GLY A 118 -0.64 12.11 -4.84
CA GLY A 118 -1.02 10.70 -4.83
C GLY A 118 0.07 9.75 -4.34
N ILE A 119 1.28 10.25 -4.03
CA ILE A 119 2.32 9.46 -3.37
C ILE A 119 2.05 9.46 -1.87
N GLU A 120 2.04 8.24 -1.31
CA GLU A 120 1.78 8.00 0.11
C GLU A 120 3.10 7.83 0.88
N THR A 121 3.02 7.74 2.20
CA THR A 121 4.19 7.44 3.03
C THR A 121 4.03 6.14 3.80
N VAL A 122 5.16 5.54 4.18
CA VAL A 122 5.25 4.47 5.17
C VAL A 122 6.35 4.82 6.18
N PRO A 123 6.17 4.55 7.47
CA PRO A 123 7.16 4.92 8.50
C PRO A 123 8.55 4.35 8.20
N SER A 124 8.62 3.12 7.73
CA SER A 124 9.87 2.45 7.34
C SER A 124 9.68 1.61 6.08
N GLY A 125 10.31 1.99 4.99
CA GLY A 125 10.22 1.25 3.73
C GLY A 125 10.76 -0.18 3.85
N VAL A 126 11.86 -0.40 4.59
CA VAL A 126 12.41 -1.75 4.81
C VAL A 126 11.44 -2.61 5.63
N ALA A 127 10.82 -2.06 6.66
CA ALA A 127 9.84 -2.79 7.46
C ALA A 127 8.59 -3.15 6.62
N GLU A 128 8.12 -2.23 5.78
CA GLU A 128 6.99 -2.48 4.88
C GLU A 128 7.32 -3.56 3.84
N LEU A 129 8.50 -3.53 3.23
CA LEU A 129 8.97 -4.59 2.33
C LEU A 129 8.95 -5.96 3.01
N GLY A 130 9.49 -6.05 4.24
CA GLY A 130 9.49 -7.28 5.00
C GLY A 130 8.08 -7.74 5.38
N ARG A 131 7.22 -6.83 5.77
CA ARG A 131 5.83 -7.11 6.14
C ARG A 131 5.04 -7.67 4.97
N LEU A 132 5.14 -7.05 3.79
CA LEU A 132 4.44 -7.49 2.58
C LEU A 132 4.88 -8.91 2.17
N GLN A 133 6.18 -9.20 2.21
CA GLN A 133 6.70 -10.51 1.81
C GLN A 133 6.34 -11.61 2.82
N VAL A 134 6.59 -11.36 4.11
CA VAL A 134 6.48 -12.41 5.14
C VAL A 134 5.04 -12.63 5.59
N LYS A 135 4.24 -11.56 5.69
CA LYS A 135 2.87 -11.66 6.22
C LYS A 135 1.80 -11.75 5.13
N GLU A 136 2.04 -11.13 3.98
CA GLU A 136 1.03 -11.06 2.91
C GLU A 136 1.44 -11.85 1.65
N GLY A 137 2.63 -12.46 1.63
CA GLY A 137 3.07 -13.33 0.54
C GLY A 137 3.36 -12.60 -0.78
N TRP A 138 3.66 -11.28 -0.72
CA TRP A 138 3.96 -10.49 -1.92
C TRP A 138 5.27 -10.90 -2.57
N GLY A 139 5.28 -10.96 -3.90
CA GLY A 139 6.51 -11.08 -4.67
C GLY A 139 7.35 -9.81 -4.56
N TYR A 140 8.69 -9.94 -4.56
CA TYR A 140 9.62 -8.83 -4.42
C TYR A 140 10.50 -8.67 -5.66
N ILE A 141 10.59 -7.44 -6.15
CA ILE A 141 11.48 -7.07 -7.26
C ILE A 141 12.26 -5.82 -6.86
N LYS A 142 13.59 -5.92 -6.86
CA LYS A 142 14.46 -4.76 -6.75
C LYS A 142 14.78 -4.20 -8.14
N LEU A 143 14.68 -2.87 -8.29
CA LEU A 143 14.94 -2.12 -9.52
C LEU A 143 16.07 -1.12 -9.32
#